data_fa70a5702eacb4ab3212852ac4a1f2c1
#
_entry.id   fa70a5702eacb4ab3212852ac4a1f2c1
#
_cell.length_a   1.000
_cell.length_b   1.000
_cell.length_c   1.000
_cell.angle_alpha   90.00
_cell.angle_beta   90.00
_cell.angle_gamma   90.00
#
_symmetry.space_group_name_H-M   'P 1'
#
loop_
_entity.id
_entity.type
_entity.pdbx_description
1 polymer ?
#
loop_
_entity_poly.entity_id
_entity_poly.type
_entity_poly.pdbx_seq_one_letter_code
_entity_poly.pdbx_strand_id
1 'polypeptide(L)'
;SNTSTLPITSLAESFKEQGKFVGIHFFSPVEKMMLVEIILGKNTGDVALAAALDDVRAIGKTPIVVNDSRGFYANRCVGRYIAEGNEMFLEGVPPAMIENCAKMAGMPVGPLSLSDEVALDLGLKVIKATEADLVPNAINPDQKKLMVELVEKQGRLGRKNSKGFYDYPEKGKGQKSLWPGLSALQPKQLDPDTLDIEELKQRFLVVQAVEAARTVEDHV
;
A
#
# COMPACT_ATOMS: atom_id res chain seq x y z
N SER A 1 9.86 -15.96 8.49
CA SER A 1 9.67 -15.62 7.08
C SER A 1 9.50 -14.11 6.92
N ASN A 2 9.99 -13.54 5.82
CA ASN A 2 9.77 -12.15 5.45
C ASN A 2 8.90 -12.10 4.18
N THR A 3 7.59 -12.14 4.34
CA THR A 3 6.61 -11.98 3.25
C THR A 3 5.81 -10.72 3.48
N SER A 4 5.36 -10.07 2.42
CA SER A 4 4.51 -8.87 2.49
C SER A 4 3.01 -9.17 2.33
N THR A 5 2.66 -10.36 1.81
CA THR A 5 1.27 -10.68 1.44
C THR A 5 0.87 -12.13 1.65
N LEU A 6 1.85 -13.07 1.63
CA LEU A 6 1.54 -14.49 1.79
C LEU A 6 1.25 -14.80 3.26
N PRO A 7 0.14 -15.48 3.58
CA PRO A 7 -0.22 -15.83 4.94
C PRO A 7 0.86 -16.69 5.62
N ILE A 8 1.23 -16.33 6.83
CA ILE A 8 2.24 -17.04 7.62
C ILE A 8 1.76 -18.44 7.97
N THR A 9 0.48 -18.61 8.27
CA THR A 9 -0.13 -19.90 8.55
C THR A 9 0.07 -20.90 7.41
N SER A 10 -0.21 -20.48 6.17
CA SER A 10 -0.03 -21.34 4.99
C SER A 10 1.44 -21.69 4.74
N LEU A 11 2.35 -20.74 4.95
CA LEU A 11 3.78 -21.00 4.82
C LEU A 11 4.29 -21.98 5.88
N ALA A 12 3.71 -21.92 7.09
CA ALA A 12 4.08 -22.82 8.20
C ALA A 12 3.66 -24.28 7.97
N GLU A 13 2.67 -24.57 7.09
CA GLU A 13 2.20 -25.93 6.81
C GLU A 13 3.33 -26.87 6.34
N SER A 14 4.31 -26.32 5.61
CA SER A 14 5.48 -27.07 5.15
C SER A 14 6.57 -27.26 6.20
N PHE A 15 6.40 -26.68 7.40
CA PHE A 15 7.40 -26.68 8.46
C PHE A 15 7.03 -27.67 9.57
N LYS A 16 7.97 -28.55 9.97
CA LYS A 16 7.69 -29.60 10.96
C LYS A 16 7.30 -29.07 12.34
N GLU A 17 7.96 -27.99 12.77
CA GLU A 17 7.76 -27.38 14.09
C GLU A 17 7.05 -26.02 13.91
N GLN A 18 5.77 -26.07 13.53
CA GLN A 18 4.99 -24.86 13.24
C GLN A 18 4.98 -23.85 14.40
N GLY A 19 5.09 -24.31 15.64
CA GLY A 19 5.22 -23.45 16.82
C GLY A 19 6.49 -22.59 16.84
N LYS A 20 7.50 -22.91 16.04
CA LYS A 20 8.72 -22.14 15.87
C LYS A 20 8.70 -21.24 14.62
N PHE A 21 7.59 -21.23 13.88
CA PHE A 21 7.46 -20.44 12.65
C PHE A 21 6.75 -19.11 12.94
N VAL A 22 7.37 -18.02 12.52
CA VAL A 22 6.86 -16.65 12.70
C VAL A 22 7.16 -15.80 11.46
N GLY A 23 6.31 -14.84 11.17
CA GLY A 23 6.56 -13.83 10.16
C GLY A 23 7.29 -12.63 10.76
N ILE A 24 8.28 -12.09 10.05
CA ILE A 24 8.94 -10.83 10.40
C ILE A 24 8.98 -9.99 9.13
N HIS A 25 8.09 -9.00 9.02
CA HIS A 25 7.92 -8.19 7.83
C HIS A 25 8.63 -6.87 7.96
N PHE A 26 9.64 -6.66 7.13
CA PHE A 26 10.39 -5.42 7.02
C PHE A 26 9.84 -4.54 5.90
N PHE A 27 9.94 -3.23 6.09
CA PHE A 27 9.54 -2.24 5.09
C PHE A 27 10.75 -1.67 4.37
N SER A 28 10.63 -1.50 3.06
CA SER A 28 11.72 -0.96 2.22
C SER A 28 11.69 0.59 2.18
N PRO A 29 12.85 1.25 2.24
CA PRO A 29 14.20 0.70 2.43
C PRO A 29 14.48 0.29 3.87
N VAL A 30 14.91 -0.94 4.08
CA VAL A 30 15.00 -1.57 5.41
C VAL A 30 15.88 -0.79 6.37
N GLU A 31 16.98 -0.20 5.90
CA GLU A 31 17.92 0.57 6.72
C GLU A 31 17.29 1.87 7.28
N LYS A 32 16.22 2.40 6.65
CA LYS A 32 15.57 3.65 7.06
C LYS A 32 14.26 3.44 7.80
N MET A 33 13.54 2.37 7.47
CA MET A 33 12.24 2.09 8.04
C MET A 33 12.39 1.43 9.42
N MET A 34 11.80 2.08 10.44
CA MET A 34 11.92 1.61 11.82
C MET A 34 10.91 0.52 12.16
N LEU A 35 9.72 0.57 11.56
CA LEU A 35 8.63 -0.37 11.85
C LEU A 35 8.97 -1.77 11.32
N VAL A 36 8.63 -2.78 12.11
CA VAL A 36 8.64 -4.20 11.72
C VAL A 36 7.37 -4.85 12.26
N GLU A 37 6.64 -5.56 11.41
CA GLU A 37 5.52 -6.38 11.84
C GLU A 37 6.03 -7.79 12.18
N ILE A 38 5.69 -8.27 13.38
CA ILE A 38 5.85 -9.67 13.79
C ILE A 38 4.49 -10.33 13.64
N ILE A 39 4.39 -11.28 12.71
CA ILE A 39 3.12 -11.87 12.32
C ILE A 39 2.99 -13.28 12.94
N LEU A 40 1.94 -13.45 13.72
CA LEU A 40 1.61 -14.72 14.36
C LEU A 40 0.74 -15.58 13.43
N GLY A 41 1.29 -16.67 12.92
CA GLY A 41 0.49 -17.70 12.29
C GLY A 41 -0.32 -18.48 13.35
N LYS A 42 -1.29 -19.27 12.90
CA LYS A 42 -2.23 -20.02 13.77
C LYS A 42 -1.55 -20.84 14.87
N ASN A 43 -0.36 -21.39 14.59
CA ASN A 43 0.36 -22.28 15.49
C ASN A 43 1.67 -21.65 16.02
N THR A 44 1.94 -20.38 15.77
CA THR A 44 3.14 -19.68 16.29
C THR A 44 3.11 -19.70 17.83
N GLY A 45 4.15 -20.22 18.45
CA GLY A 45 4.26 -20.33 19.90
C GLY A 45 4.95 -19.11 20.55
N ASP A 46 4.73 -18.94 21.85
CA ASP A 46 5.27 -17.82 22.63
C ASP A 46 6.79 -17.72 22.59
N VAL A 47 7.49 -18.85 22.52
CA VAL A 47 8.97 -18.88 22.43
C VAL A 47 9.44 -18.23 21.12
N ALA A 48 8.76 -18.52 20.00
CA ALA A 48 9.09 -17.91 18.71
C ALA A 48 8.76 -16.43 18.69
N LEU A 49 7.64 -16.03 19.30
CA LEU A 49 7.27 -14.61 19.45
C LEU A 49 8.30 -13.86 20.30
N ALA A 50 8.69 -14.39 21.46
CA ALA A 50 9.66 -13.75 22.34
C ALA A 50 11.01 -13.57 21.63
N ALA A 51 11.51 -14.61 20.97
CA ALA A 51 12.76 -14.55 20.20
C ALA A 51 12.68 -13.50 19.08
N ALA A 52 11.57 -13.45 18.33
CA ALA A 52 11.38 -12.47 17.28
C ALA A 52 11.34 -11.02 17.81
N LEU A 53 10.70 -10.79 18.98
CA LEU A 53 10.70 -9.48 19.64
C LEU A 53 12.10 -9.04 20.06
N ASP A 54 12.88 -9.96 20.63
CA ASP A 54 14.26 -9.69 21.08
C ASP A 54 15.16 -9.40 19.87
N ASP A 55 15.07 -10.21 18.80
CA ASP A 55 15.85 -10.02 17.58
C ASP A 55 15.54 -8.67 16.91
N VAL A 56 14.24 -8.33 16.77
CA VAL A 56 13.82 -7.06 16.15
C VAL A 56 14.29 -5.86 16.97
N ARG A 57 14.24 -5.93 18.30
CA ARG A 57 14.76 -4.88 19.18
C ARG A 57 16.28 -4.79 19.15
N ALA A 58 16.98 -5.94 19.12
CA ALA A 58 18.44 -5.99 19.05
C ALA A 58 19.01 -5.30 17.80
N ILE A 59 18.29 -5.37 16.67
CA ILE A 59 18.68 -4.65 15.45
C ILE A 59 18.18 -3.19 15.41
N GLY A 60 17.66 -2.66 16.51
CA GLY A 60 17.25 -1.27 16.66
C GLY A 60 15.94 -0.90 15.98
N LYS A 61 15.06 -1.88 15.73
CA LYS A 61 13.73 -1.66 15.10
C LYS A 61 12.62 -1.61 16.13
N THR A 62 11.46 -1.08 15.71
CA THR A 62 10.24 -1.00 16.52
C THR A 62 9.28 -2.09 16.10
N PRO A 63 9.10 -3.17 16.90
CA PRO A 63 8.18 -4.23 16.57
C PRO A 63 6.74 -3.85 16.92
N ILE A 64 5.80 -4.28 16.07
CA ILE A 64 4.39 -4.48 16.42
C ILE A 64 4.04 -5.95 16.19
N VAL A 65 3.17 -6.49 17.02
CA VAL A 65 2.70 -7.87 16.89
C VAL A 65 1.31 -7.84 16.28
N VAL A 66 1.13 -8.60 15.22
CA VAL A 66 -0.13 -8.71 14.49
C VAL A 66 -0.45 -10.17 14.22
N ASN A 67 -1.73 -10.49 14.05
CA ASN A 67 -2.14 -11.82 13.63
C ASN A 67 -2.09 -11.94 12.10
N ASP A 68 -2.09 -13.20 11.66
CA ASP A 68 -1.98 -13.53 10.23
C ASP A 68 -3.25 -13.16 9.47
N SER A 69 -3.07 -12.29 8.49
CA SER A 69 -4.12 -11.91 7.55
C SER A 69 -3.50 -11.48 6.22
N ARG A 70 -4.31 -11.37 5.17
CA ARG A 70 -3.81 -10.85 3.88
C ARG A 70 -3.38 -9.38 4.01
N GLY A 71 -2.10 -9.12 3.77
CA GLY A 71 -1.51 -7.78 3.82
C GLY A 71 -1.26 -7.24 5.23
N PHE A 72 -1.52 -8.04 6.26
CA PHE A 72 -1.30 -7.74 7.67
C PHE A 72 -1.95 -6.39 8.08
N TYR A 73 -1.34 -5.63 8.98
CA TYR A 73 -1.88 -4.34 9.40
C TYR A 73 -1.42 -3.19 8.49
N ALA A 74 -0.12 -3.03 8.31
CA ALA A 74 0.42 -1.84 7.66
C ALA A 74 0.06 -1.77 6.18
N ASN A 75 0.16 -2.90 5.44
CA ASN A 75 -0.20 -2.92 4.03
C ASN A 75 -1.70 -2.73 3.80
N ARG A 76 -2.56 -3.12 4.75
CA ARG A 76 -4.00 -2.82 4.69
C ARG A 76 -4.23 -1.32 4.75
N CYS A 77 -3.65 -0.62 5.74
CA CYS A 77 -3.77 0.84 5.87
C CYS A 77 -3.19 1.59 4.67
N VAL A 78 -1.99 1.22 4.23
CA VAL A 78 -1.33 1.82 3.06
C VAL A 78 -2.12 1.55 1.78
N GLY A 79 -2.68 0.36 1.63
CA GLY A 79 -3.52 0.02 0.48
C GLY A 79 -4.75 0.91 0.39
N ARG A 80 -5.42 1.23 1.52
CA ARG A 80 -6.55 2.16 1.57
C ARG A 80 -6.14 3.59 1.26
N TYR A 81 -5.00 4.02 1.75
CA TYR A 81 -4.45 5.34 1.42
C TYR A 81 -4.20 5.50 -0.09
N ILE A 82 -3.60 4.50 -0.73
CA ILE A 82 -3.39 4.48 -2.19
C ILE A 82 -4.73 4.46 -2.93
N ALA A 83 -5.65 3.60 -2.50
CA ALA A 83 -6.98 3.49 -3.12
C ALA A 83 -7.74 4.80 -3.05
N GLU A 84 -7.69 5.52 -1.94
CA GLU A 84 -8.32 6.82 -1.77
C GLU A 84 -7.75 7.87 -2.74
N GLY A 85 -6.43 7.88 -2.95
CA GLY A 85 -5.80 8.73 -3.96
C GLY A 85 -6.28 8.43 -5.38
N ASN A 86 -6.48 7.15 -5.71
CA ASN A 86 -7.03 6.72 -6.99
C ASN A 86 -8.51 7.11 -7.13
N GLU A 87 -9.31 7.04 -6.05
CA GLU A 87 -10.70 7.51 -6.05
C GLU A 87 -10.78 9.01 -6.33
N MET A 88 -10.02 9.83 -5.61
CA MET A 88 -9.95 11.27 -5.86
C MET A 88 -9.55 11.57 -7.30
N PHE A 89 -8.61 10.80 -7.86
CA PHE A 89 -8.19 10.93 -9.25
C PHE A 89 -9.37 10.67 -10.21
N LEU A 90 -10.13 9.60 -9.99
CA LEU A 90 -11.29 9.24 -10.79
C LEU A 90 -12.47 10.21 -10.61
N GLU A 91 -12.60 10.81 -9.44
CA GLU A 91 -13.55 11.90 -9.17
C GLU A 91 -13.21 13.20 -9.93
N GLY A 92 -11.98 13.30 -10.43
CA GLY A 92 -11.52 14.46 -11.22
C GLY A 92 -10.70 15.47 -10.44
N VAL A 93 -10.29 15.15 -9.21
CA VAL A 93 -9.37 16.00 -8.45
C VAL A 93 -8.03 16.07 -9.18
N PRO A 94 -7.44 17.28 -9.38
CA PRO A 94 -6.15 17.39 -10.06
C PRO A 94 -5.05 16.56 -9.39
N PRO A 95 -4.27 15.77 -10.14
CA PRO A 95 -3.25 14.89 -9.56
C PRO A 95 -2.24 15.60 -8.64
N ALA A 96 -1.84 16.84 -8.99
CA ALA A 96 -0.94 17.62 -8.15
C ALA A 96 -1.59 18.01 -6.81
N MET A 97 -2.89 18.27 -6.79
CA MET A 97 -3.63 18.59 -5.57
C MET A 97 -3.75 17.35 -4.68
N ILE A 98 -4.04 16.18 -5.24
CA ILE A 98 -4.07 14.89 -4.50
C ILE A 98 -2.74 14.68 -3.77
N GLU A 99 -1.61 14.81 -4.48
CA GLU A 99 -0.26 14.66 -3.92
C GLU A 99 0.04 15.67 -2.81
N ASN A 100 -0.36 16.92 -3.02
CA ASN A 100 -0.09 18.00 -2.06
C ASN A 100 -0.98 17.88 -0.81
N CYS A 101 -2.28 17.60 -0.95
CA CYS A 101 -3.18 17.41 0.17
C CYS A 101 -2.75 16.23 1.06
N ALA A 102 -2.28 15.13 0.46
CA ALA A 102 -1.73 14.02 1.22
C ALA A 102 -0.52 14.44 2.07
N LYS A 103 0.44 15.18 1.50
CA LYS A 103 1.60 15.70 2.23
C LYS A 103 1.20 16.70 3.31
N MET A 104 0.23 17.57 3.03
CA MET A 104 -0.32 18.52 4.02
C MET A 104 -1.04 17.78 5.17
N ALA A 105 -1.62 16.61 4.91
CA ALA A 105 -2.19 15.73 5.94
C ALA A 105 -1.11 14.99 6.77
N GLY A 106 0.19 15.18 6.47
CA GLY A 106 1.31 14.58 7.21
C GLY A 106 1.91 13.34 6.56
N MET A 107 1.43 12.91 5.39
CA MET A 107 2.00 11.76 4.70
C MET A 107 3.35 12.12 4.06
N PRO A 108 4.39 11.28 4.22
CA PRO A 108 5.73 11.57 3.68
C PRO A 108 5.78 11.53 2.16
N VAL A 109 4.89 10.76 1.54
CA VAL A 109 4.81 10.55 0.09
C VAL A 109 3.35 10.59 -0.33
N GLY A 110 3.03 11.27 -1.42
CA GLY A 110 1.67 11.29 -1.97
C GLY A 110 1.26 9.93 -2.54
N PRO A 111 -0.05 9.64 -2.65
CA PRO A 111 -0.56 8.31 -2.96
C PRO A 111 -0.23 7.84 -4.37
N LEU A 112 -0.22 8.73 -5.36
CA LEU A 112 0.12 8.41 -6.74
C LEU A 112 1.62 8.11 -6.87
N SER A 113 2.44 8.90 -6.18
CA SER A 113 3.88 8.66 -6.09
C SER A 113 4.19 7.35 -5.37
N LEU A 114 3.45 7.03 -4.30
CA LEU A 114 3.61 5.79 -3.55
C LEU A 114 3.21 4.57 -4.40
N SER A 115 2.14 4.68 -5.19
CA SER A 115 1.73 3.64 -6.15
C SER A 115 2.87 3.29 -7.11
N ASP A 116 3.57 4.31 -7.63
CA ASP A 116 4.72 4.12 -8.52
C ASP A 116 5.90 3.43 -7.81
N GLU A 117 6.17 3.77 -6.54
CA GLU A 117 7.25 3.15 -5.74
C GLU A 117 6.95 1.67 -5.44
N VAL A 118 5.69 1.33 -5.16
CA VAL A 118 5.24 -0.06 -4.92
C VAL A 118 5.25 -0.89 -6.20
N ALA A 119 5.15 -0.26 -7.34
CA ALA A 119 4.97 -0.79 -8.69
C ALA A 119 3.50 -1.08 -9.06
N LEU A 120 3.04 -0.44 -10.13
CA LEU A 120 1.63 -0.49 -10.57
C LEU A 120 1.19 -1.89 -11.00
N ASP A 121 2.08 -2.68 -11.61
CA ASP A 121 1.76 -4.06 -11.98
C ASP A 121 1.60 -4.99 -10.77
N LEU A 122 2.30 -4.72 -9.66
CA LEU A 122 2.05 -5.41 -8.40
C LEU A 122 0.68 -5.03 -7.84
N GLY A 123 0.34 -3.73 -7.86
CA GLY A 123 -0.99 -3.24 -7.49
C GLY A 123 -2.10 -3.92 -8.29
N LEU A 124 -1.95 -4.01 -9.62
CA LEU A 124 -2.91 -4.71 -10.48
C LEU A 124 -3.02 -6.21 -10.16
N LYS A 125 -1.90 -6.88 -9.85
CA LYS A 125 -1.92 -8.29 -9.43
C LYS A 125 -2.67 -8.47 -8.10
N VAL A 126 -2.47 -7.58 -7.14
CA VAL A 126 -3.19 -7.59 -5.86
C VAL A 126 -4.68 -7.42 -6.09
N ILE A 127 -5.10 -6.45 -6.93
CA ILE A 127 -6.50 -6.23 -7.32
C ILE A 127 -7.11 -7.52 -7.89
N LYS A 128 -6.46 -8.13 -8.89
CA LYS A 128 -6.94 -9.36 -9.54
C LYS A 128 -7.03 -10.55 -8.56
N ALA A 129 -6.06 -10.69 -7.66
CA ALA A 129 -6.07 -11.74 -6.64
C ALA A 129 -7.19 -11.50 -5.60
N THR A 130 -7.42 -10.25 -5.20
CA THR A 130 -8.48 -9.88 -4.26
C THR A 130 -9.86 -10.17 -4.84
N GLU A 131 -10.09 -9.88 -6.12
CA GLU A 131 -11.35 -10.23 -6.79
C GLU A 131 -11.61 -11.74 -6.86
N ALA A 132 -10.55 -12.54 -7.01
CA ALA A 132 -10.68 -14.00 -7.06
C ALA A 132 -11.05 -14.62 -5.70
N ASP A 133 -10.62 -13.99 -4.60
CA ASP A 133 -10.73 -14.54 -3.25
C ASP A 133 -11.88 -13.94 -2.41
N LEU A 134 -12.45 -12.80 -2.81
CA LEU A 134 -13.39 -12.05 -1.99
C LEU A 134 -14.76 -11.89 -2.66
N VAL A 135 -15.72 -11.54 -1.80
CA VAL A 135 -17.10 -11.20 -2.15
C VAL A 135 -17.16 -10.22 -3.33
N PRO A 136 -18.10 -10.38 -4.27
CA PRO A 136 -18.35 -9.43 -5.34
C PRO A 136 -18.42 -7.98 -4.82
N ASN A 137 -17.77 -7.05 -5.51
CA ASN A 137 -17.67 -5.61 -5.19
C ASN A 137 -16.65 -5.20 -4.10
N ALA A 138 -15.70 -6.05 -3.73
CA ALA A 138 -14.62 -5.68 -2.81
C ALA A 138 -13.68 -4.59 -3.39
N ILE A 139 -13.68 -4.42 -4.71
CA ILE A 139 -12.83 -3.45 -5.42
C ILE A 139 -13.70 -2.60 -6.34
N ASN A 140 -13.47 -1.28 -6.32
CA ASN A 140 -14.09 -0.38 -7.26
C ASN A 140 -13.67 -0.75 -8.71
N PRO A 141 -14.63 -1.06 -9.61
CA PRO A 141 -14.33 -1.44 -10.99
C PRO A 141 -13.57 -0.37 -11.78
N ASP A 142 -13.75 0.91 -11.45
CA ASP A 142 -13.10 2.01 -12.16
C ASP A 142 -11.63 2.13 -11.73
N GLN A 143 -11.29 1.84 -10.48
CA GLN A 143 -9.90 1.71 -10.05
C GLN A 143 -9.18 0.57 -10.80
N LYS A 144 -9.84 -0.57 -10.96
CA LYS A 144 -9.29 -1.67 -11.75
C LYS A 144 -9.07 -1.25 -13.20
N LYS A 145 -10.04 -0.56 -13.83
CA LYS A 145 -9.91 -0.03 -15.20
C LYS A 145 -8.73 0.92 -15.32
N LEU A 146 -8.57 1.84 -14.37
CA LEU A 146 -7.43 2.76 -14.31
C LEU A 146 -6.09 2.00 -14.27
N MET A 147 -5.99 0.99 -13.41
CA MET A 147 -4.76 0.20 -13.29
C MET A 147 -4.49 -0.65 -14.55
N VAL A 148 -5.52 -1.23 -15.16
CA VAL A 148 -5.40 -1.94 -16.45
C VAL A 148 -4.93 -0.98 -17.55
N GLU A 149 -5.52 0.21 -17.62
CA GLU A 149 -5.12 1.22 -18.61
C GLU A 149 -3.65 1.60 -18.46
N LEU A 150 -3.21 1.96 -17.25
CA LEU A 150 -1.82 2.33 -16.99
C LEU A 150 -0.85 1.17 -17.29
N VAL A 151 -1.13 -0.02 -16.76
CA VAL A 151 -0.19 -1.15 -16.80
C VAL A 151 -0.20 -1.87 -18.14
N GLU A 152 -1.39 -2.29 -18.60
CA GLU A 152 -1.50 -3.20 -19.77
C GLU A 152 -1.51 -2.44 -21.09
N LYS A 153 -2.14 -1.25 -21.15
CA LYS A 153 -2.23 -0.50 -22.40
C LYS A 153 -1.12 0.54 -22.57
N GLN A 154 -0.79 1.26 -21.48
CA GLN A 154 0.24 2.30 -21.55
C GLN A 154 1.65 1.79 -21.18
N GLY A 155 1.77 0.56 -20.67
CA GLY A 155 3.04 -0.03 -20.26
C GLY A 155 3.72 0.72 -19.11
N ARG A 156 2.93 1.41 -18.28
CA ARG A 156 3.42 2.23 -17.17
C ARG A 156 3.41 1.38 -15.90
N LEU A 157 4.61 0.98 -15.44
CA LEU A 157 4.76 0.03 -14.33
C LEU A 157 5.22 0.71 -13.04
N GLY A 158 5.33 2.03 -13.03
CA GLY A 158 5.86 2.80 -11.92
C GLY A 158 7.36 3.06 -12.05
N ARG A 159 7.99 3.28 -10.90
CA ARG A 159 9.41 3.63 -10.83
C ARG A 159 10.34 2.60 -11.47
N LYS A 160 9.98 1.32 -11.43
CA LYS A 160 10.84 0.23 -11.94
C LYS A 160 11.14 0.32 -13.45
N ASN A 161 10.25 0.93 -14.24
CA ASN A 161 10.50 1.21 -15.65
C ASN A 161 10.48 2.70 -15.97
N SER A 162 10.58 3.55 -14.94
CA SER A 162 10.62 5.01 -15.02
C SER A 162 9.33 5.65 -15.58
N LYS A 163 8.23 4.94 -15.60
CA LYS A 163 6.93 5.36 -16.13
C LYS A 163 5.79 4.84 -15.24
N GLY A 164 5.09 5.73 -14.55
CA GLY A 164 3.94 5.43 -13.71
C GLY A 164 2.93 6.57 -13.77
N PHE A 165 2.35 6.98 -12.67
CA PHE A 165 1.68 8.26 -12.56
C PHE A 165 2.65 9.41 -12.83
N TYR A 166 3.93 9.15 -12.60
CA TYR A 166 5.01 10.07 -12.91
C TYR A 166 5.89 9.55 -14.06
N ASP A 167 6.52 10.49 -14.75
CA ASP A 167 7.68 10.24 -15.59
C ASP A 167 8.93 10.50 -14.75
N TYR A 168 9.85 9.54 -14.73
CA TYR A 168 11.09 9.60 -13.96
C TYR A 168 12.26 9.81 -14.91
N PRO A 169 13.00 10.93 -14.76
CA PRO A 169 14.18 11.15 -15.57
C PRO A 169 15.28 10.15 -15.24
N GLU A 170 16.25 10.01 -16.12
CA GLU A 170 17.48 9.27 -15.83
C GLU A 170 18.14 9.80 -14.55
N LYS A 171 18.76 8.91 -13.77
CA LYS A 171 19.39 9.24 -12.49
C LYS A 171 20.33 10.44 -12.62
N GLY A 172 20.07 11.50 -11.88
CA GLY A 172 20.84 12.75 -11.91
C GLY A 172 20.44 13.78 -12.98
N LYS A 173 19.42 13.52 -13.81
CA LYS A 173 19.00 14.40 -14.91
C LYS A 173 17.67 15.12 -14.67
N GLY A 174 17.37 15.52 -13.45
CA GLY A 174 16.18 16.33 -13.15
C GLY A 174 15.26 15.72 -12.10
N GLN A 175 14.06 16.28 -11.99
CA GLN A 175 13.04 15.83 -11.05
C GLN A 175 11.93 15.08 -11.79
N LYS A 176 11.28 14.14 -11.11
CA LYS A 176 10.08 13.47 -11.63
C LYS A 176 8.95 14.48 -11.82
N SER A 177 8.14 14.29 -12.82
CA SER A 177 6.95 15.09 -13.11
C SER A 177 5.73 14.19 -13.30
N LEU A 178 4.55 14.69 -12.95
CA LEU A 178 3.30 13.98 -13.26
C LEU A 178 3.21 13.78 -14.77
N TRP A 179 2.82 12.57 -15.18
CA TRP A 179 2.69 12.25 -16.59
C TRP A 179 1.54 13.07 -17.23
N PRO A 180 1.81 13.85 -18.30
CA PRO A 180 0.78 14.69 -18.93
C PRO A 180 -0.45 13.91 -19.41
N GLY A 181 -0.29 12.62 -19.76
CA GLY A 181 -1.38 11.75 -20.21
C GLY A 181 -2.43 11.41 -19.14
N LEU A 182 -2.18 11.73 -17.87
CA LEU A 182 -3.15 11.51 -16.79
C LEU A 182 -4.47 12.23 -17.01
N SER A 183 -4.43 13.43 -17.62
CA SER A 183 -5.64 14.20 -17.90
C SER A 183 -6.63 13.47 -18.82
N ALA A 184 -6.12 12.63 -19.72
CA ALA A 184 -6.94 11.82 -20.62
C ALA A 184 -7.55 10.58 -19.92
N LEU A 185 -7.03 10.19 -18.76
CA LEU A 185 -7.51 9.06 -17.98
C LEU A 185 -8.55 9.47 -16.93
N GLN A 186 -8.67 10.75 -16.63
CA GLN A 186 -9.70 11.25 -15.72
C GLN A 186 -11.06 11.34 -16.45
N PRO A 187 -12.14 10.76 -15.91
CA PRO A 187 -13.47 10.87 -16.51
C PRO A 187 -13.99 12.30 -16.62
N LYS A 188 -13.54 13.15 -15.71
CA LYS A 188 -13.81 14.61 -15.66
C LYS A 188 -12.62 15.29 -14.99
N GLN A 189 -12.56 16.60 -15.13
CA GLN A 189 -11.59 17.44 -14.41
C GLN A 189 -12.35 18.48 -13.61
N LEU A 190 -12.09 18.53 -12.30
CA LEU A 190 -12.69 19.51 -11.41
C LEU A 190 -11.82 20.76 -11.37
N ASP A 191 -12.48 21.92 -11.21
CA ASP A 191 -11.79 23.18 -10.98
C ASP A 191 -11.14 23.17 -9.58
N PRO A 192 -9.81 23.30 -9.48
CA PRO A 192 -9.12 23.32 -8.19
C PRO A 192 -9.67 24.34 -7.19
N ASP A 193 -10.12 25.49 -7.69
CA ASP A 193 -10.61 26.59 -6.84
C ASP A 193 -11.98 26.28 -6.20
N THR A 194 -12.66 25.23 -6.66
CA THR A 194 -13.94 24.76 -6.10
C THR A 194 -13.79 23.67 -5.05
N LEU A 195 -12.58 23.16 -4.83
CA LEU A 195 -12.32 22.02 -3.96
C LEU A 195 -11.95 22.44 -2.54
N ASP A 196 -12.52 21.77 -1.56
CA ASP A 196 -12.15 21.95 -0.15
C ASP A 196 -10.90 21.14 0.19
N ILE A 197 -9.80 21.85 0.42
CA ILE A 197 -8.50 21.26 0.76
C ILE A 197 -8.58 20.49 2.10
N GLU A 198 -9.33 20.99 3.07
CA GLU A 198 -9.47 20.31 4.37
C GLU A 198 -10.24 19.01 4.24
N GLU A 199 -11.28 18.97 3.42
CA GLU A 199 -11.99 17.72 3.11
C GLU A 199 -11.04 16.70 2.47
N LEU A 200 -10.28 17.09 1.46
CA LEU A 200 -9.33 16.20 0.78
C LEU A 200 -8.26 15.65 1.73
N LYS A 201 -7.77 16.47 2.67
CA LYS A 201 -6.83 16.04 3.71
C LYS A 201 -7.48 15.04 4.68
N GLN A 202 -8.70 15.34 5.13
CA GLN A 202 -9.44 14.49 6.06
C GLN A 202 -9.72 13.11 5.45
N ARG A 203 -10.04 13.02 4.18
CA ARG A 203 -10.27 11.75 3.48
C ARG A 203 -9.07 10.81 3.65
N PHE A 204 -7.82 11.28 3.49
CA PHE A 204 -6.62 10.46 3.70
C PHE A 204 -6.43 9.98 5.12
N LEU A 205 -6.77 10.80 6.11
CA LEU A 205 -6.66 10.42 7.52
C LEU A 205 -7.75 9.44 7.92
N VAL A 206 -8.99 9.73 7.53
CA VAL A 206 -10.17 8.93 7.91
C VAL A 206 -10.13 7.55 7.29
N VAL A 207 -9.76 7.41 6.01
CA VAL A 207 -9.70 6.09 5.36
C VAL A 207 -8.71 5.14 6.04
N GLN A 208 -7.58 5.67 6.52
CA GLN A 208 -6.59 4.89 7.26
C GLN A 208 -7.08 4.55 8.68
N ALA A 209 -7.70 5.52 9.38
CA ALA A 209 -8.26 5.30 10.72
C ALA A 209 -9.38 4.24 10.68
N VAL A 210 -10.27 4.31 9.70
CA VAL A 210 -11.33 3.32 9.50
C VAL A 210 -10.75 1.93 9.21
N GLU A 211 -9.73 1.84 8.37
CA GLU A 211 -9.10 0.54 8.10
C GLU A 211 -8.35 0.01 9.33
N ALA A 212 -7.70 0.86 10.11
CA ALA A 212 -7.09 0.46 11.38
C ALA A 212 -8.13 -0.10 12.36
N ALA A 213 -9.31 0.51 12.46
CA ALA A 213 -10.41 -0.03 13.28
C ALA A 213 -10.88 -1.39 12.75
N ARG A 214 -11.03 -1.54 11.43
CA ARG A 214 -11.39 -2.83 10.81
C ARG A 214 -10.37 -3.92 11.05
N THR A 215 -9.06 -3.61 11.08
CA THR A 215 -8.07 -4.62 11.42
C THR A 215 -8.23 -5.16 12.82
N VAL A 216 -8.66 -4.33 13.80
CA VAL A 216 -8.99 -4.77 15.15
C VAL A 216 -10.23 -5.68 15.15
N GLU A 217 -11.28 -5.31 14.41
CA GLU A 217 -12.49 -6.15 14.26
C GLU A 217 -12.18 -7.50 13.60
N ASP A 218 -11.28 -7.51 12.63
CA ASP A 218 -10.82 -8.72 11.92
C ASP A 218 -9.78 -9.53 12.70
N HIS A 219 -9.44 -9.11 13.92
CA HIS A 219 -8.44 -9.76 14.78
C HIS A 219 -7.03 -9.85 14.14
N VAL A 220 -6.61 -8.81 13.44
CA VAL A 220 -5.27 -8.72 12.84
C VAL A 220 -4.22 -8.21 13.81
#